data_edfc025d1a0ceecc261779bd35cb25f7
#
_entry.id   edfc025d1a0ceecc261779bd35cb25f7
#
_cell.length_a   1.000
_cell.length_b   1.000
_cell.length_c   1.000
_cell.angle_alpha   90.00
_cell.angle_beta   90.00
_cell.angle_gamma   90.00
#
_symmetry.space_group_name_H-M   'P 1'
#
loop_
_entity.id
_entity.type
_entity.pdbx_description
1 polymer ?
#
loop_
_entity_poly.entity_id
_entity_poly.type
_entity_poly.pdbx_seq_one_letter_code
_entity_poly.pdbx_strand_id
1 'polypeptide(L)'
;MHENLTIIVSSKKECENLKTILPILKQKSDDVIVVDGHSKDGTDDVCLLNNVKYILDNGLGKGDAQRVGTSVAKYDYIVFYDADGSHDPNDIDKLYNDITSEKYELIICSRKKGGSFDLTANLTIMGFIRSTGCDFLTLLFNKLFKTEFSDILYSLKSIKKKNFIDLKTTENGFGIEIDILAKSIKKKYRVKEIPSRENARVHGESKLSTPFGVYFIYQILREWFF
;
A
#
# COMPACT_ATOMS: atom_id res chain seq x y z
N MET A 1 7.89 -11.93 -15.63
CA MET A 1 7.58 -10.50 -15.84
C MET A 1 6.14 -10.40 -16.30
N HIS A 2 5.33 -9.61 -15.63
CA HIS A 2 3.91 -9.45 -15.95
C HIS A 2 3.71 -8.36 -16.99
N GLU A 3 2.87 -8.65 -17.97
CA GLU A 3 2.50 -7.68 -19.02
C GLU A 3 1.49 -6.65 -18.47
N ASN A 4 1.56 -5.43 -18.95
CA ASN A 4 0.60 -4.37 -18.60
C ASN A 4 0.49 -4.07 -17.07
N LEU A 5 1.58 -4.26 -16.31
CA LEU A 5 1.67 -4.01 -14.87
C LEU A 5 2.64 -2.87 -14.58
N THR A 6 2.19 -1.86 -13.83
CA THR A 6 3.05 -0.85 -13.19
C THR A 6 3.15 -1.13 -11.70
N ILE A 7 4.36 -1.15 -11.15
CA ILE A 7 4.58 -1.22 -9.70
C ILE A 7 5.00 0.17 -9.22
N ILE A 8 4.20 0.78 -8.34
CA ILE A 8 4.48 2.09 -7.75
C ILE A 8 5.00 1.88 -6.33
N VAL A 9 6.24 2.27 -6.10
CA VAL A 9 6.93 2.16 -4.81
C VAL A 9 6.99 3.52 -4.15
N SER A 10 6.20 3.72 -3.08
CA SER A 10 6.27 4.94 -2.27
C SER A 10 7.47 4.86 -1.32
N SER A 11 8.39 5.81 -1.42
CA SER A 11 9.66 5.82 -0.67
C SER A 11 9.87 7.11 0.09
N LYS A 12 10.44 6.99 1.29
CA LYS A 12 11.01 8.11 2.03
C LYS A 12 12.09 7.63 2.97
N LYS A 13 13.36 7.95 2.69
CA LYS A 13 14.53 7.49 3.46
C LYS A 13 14.59 5.95 3.57
N GLU A 14 14.49 5.27 2.43
CA GLU A 14 14.48 3.81 2.34
C GLU A 14 15.57 3.28 1.36
N CYS A 15 16.62 4.06 1.11
CA CYS A 15 17.68 3.73 0.15
C CYS A 15 18.22 2.31 0.34
N GLU A 16 18.53 1.90 1.58
CA GLU A 16 19.09 0.57 1.86
C GLU A 16 18.11 -0.57 1.56
N ASN A 17 16.83 -0.37 1.85
CA ASN A 17 15.80 -1.35 1.50
C ASN A 17 15.62 -1.46 -0.02
N LEU A 18 15.66 -0.32 -0.74
CA LEU A 18 15.50 -0.28 -2.18
C LEU A 18 16.61 -1.04 -2.92
N LYS A 19 17.85 -1.08 -2.40
CA LYS A 19 18.94 -1.88 -2.98
C LYS A 19 18.59 -3.37 -3.12
N THR A 20 17.82 -3.89 -2.18
CA THR A 20 17.40 -5.30 -2.14
C THR A 20 16.13 -5.57 -2.92
N ILE A 21 15.13 -4.67 -2.82
CA ILE A 21 13.81 -4.95 -3.40
C ILE A 21 13.71 -4.60 -4.88
N LEU A 22 14.40 -3.55 -5.38
CA LEU A 22 14.26 -3.13 -6.77
C LEU A 22 14.69 -4.20 -7.79
N PRO A 23 15.80 -4.95 -7.59
CA PRO A 23 16.14 -6.06 -8.49
C PRO A 23 15.04 -7.12 -8.58
N ILE A 24 14.32 -7.36 -7.48
CA ILE A 24 13.23 -8.34 -7.43
C ILE A 24 12.00 -7.79 -8.15
N LEU A 25 11.62 -6.53 -7.88
CA LEU A 25 10.46 -5.89 -8.52
C LEU A 25 10.63 -5.76 -10.04
N LYS A 26 11.86 -5.51 -10.50
CA LYS A 26 12.19 -5.48 -11.95
C LYS A 26 11.98 -6.82 -12.65
N GLN A 27 12.06 -7.94 -11.93
CA GLN A 27 11.72 -9.25 -12.48
C GLN A 27 10.20 -9.45 -12.61
N LYS A 28 9.40 -8.70 -11.84
CA LYS A 28 7.94 -8.75 -11.88
C LYS A 28 7.33 -7.83 -12.95
N SER A 29 7.92 -6.66 -13.19
CA SER A 29 7.43 -5.68 -14.17
C SER A 29 8.59 -4.89 -14.79
N ASP A 30 8.43 -4.48 -16.07
CA ASP A 30 9.34 -3.55 -16.74
C ASP A 30 9.05 -2.08 -16.37
N ASP A 31 7.86 -1.77 -15.83
CA ASP A 31 7.48 -0.43 -15.36
C ASP A 31 7.41 -0.38 -13.83
N VAL A 32 8.57 -0.22 -13.21
CA VAL A 32 8.71 0.04 -11.76
C VAL A 32 9.01 1.52 -11.59
N ILE A 33 8.24 2.19 -10.72
CA ILE A 33 8.34 3.63 -10.44
C ILE A 33 8.56 3.81 -8.95
N VAL A 34 9.70 4.38 -8.58
CA VAL A 34 9.93 4.85 -7.20
C VAL A 34 9.50 6.31 -7.12
N VAL A 35 8.55 6.58 -6.24
CA VAL A 35 8.08 7.94 -5.92
C VAL A 35 8.63 8.32 -4.56
N ASP A 36 9.60 9.22 -4.57
CA ASP A 36 10.37 9.59 -3.38
C ASP A 36 9.87 10.87 -2.71
N GLY A 37 9.70 10.81 -1.40
CA GLY A 37 9.31 11.92 -0.53
C GLY A 37 10.48 12.85 -0.17
N HIS A 38 11.37 13.19 -1.12
CA HIS A 38 12.52 14.10 -0.96
C HIS A 38 13.56 13.59 0.05
N SER A 39 14.00 12.34 -0.08
CA SER A 39 14.83 11.64 0.92
C SER A 39 16.25 12.16 1.08
N LYS A 40 16.94 12.51 -0.01
CA LYS A 40 18.37 12.93 -0.03
C LYS A 40 19.30 11.90 0.62
N ASP A 41 19.08 10.61 0.38
CA ASP A 41 19.82 9.49 0.97
C ASP A 41 20.50 8.58 -0.06
N GLY A 42 20.49 8.98 -1.36
CA GLY A 42 21.01 8.17 -2.47
C GLY A 42 19.97 7.26 -3.12
N THR A 43 18.67 7.45 -2.81
CA THR A 43 17.57 6.71 -3.45
C THR A 43 17.58 6.86 -4.98
N ASP A 44 17.87 8.04 -5.49
CA ASP A 44 18.01 8.34 -6.93
C ASP A 44 19.11 7.51 -7.61
N ASP A 45 20.30 7.42 -6.99
CA ASP A 45 21.40 6.60 -7.49
C ASP A 45 21.02 5.11 -7.54
N VAL A 46 20.36 4.61 -6.51
CA VAL A 46 19.89 3.20 -6.46
C VAL A 46 18.86 2.94 -7.56
N CYS A 47 17.97 3.87 -7.83
CA CYS A 47 17.00 3.75 -8.93
C CYS A 47 17.70 3.73 -10.29
N LEU A 48 18.68 4.61 -10.50
CA LEU A 48 19.47 4.67 -11.73
C LEU A 48 20.21 3.35 -11.98
N LEU A 49 20.89 2.81 -10.97
CA LEU A 49 21.62 1.54 -11.06
C LEU A 49 20.73 0.36 -11.42
N ASN A 50 19.45 0.38 -11.01
CA ASN A 50 18.49 -0.68 -11.30
C ASN A 50 17.64 -0.41 -12.56
N ASN A 51 17.91 0.67 -13.30
CA ASN A 51 17.10 1.11 -14.44
C ASN A 51 15.61 1.22 -14.07
N VAL A 52 15.33 1.87 -12.95
CA VAL A 52 14.00 2.13 -12.39
C VAL A 52 13.68 3.61 -12.51
N LYS A 53 12.45 3.93 -12.87
CA LYS A 53 11.98 5.31 -12.96
C LYS A 53 11.92 5.93 -11.58
N TYR A 54 12.65 7.04 -11.39
CA TYR A 54 12.65 7.83 -10.15
C TYR A 54 11.91 9.14 -10.38
N ILE A 55 10.99 9.47 -9.47
CA ILE A 55 10.28 10.75 -9.45
C ILE A 55 10.09 11.24 -8.01
N LEU A 56 9.97 12.56 -7.84
CA LEU A 56 9.62 13.15 -6.56
C LEU A 56 8.10 13.32 -6.43
N ASP A 57 7.58 13.14 -5.23
CA ASP A 57 6.21 13.56 -4.91
C ASP A 57 6.13 15.09 -4.68
N ASN A 58 4.95 15.61 -4.32
CA ASN A 58 4.79 17.03 -4.00
C ASN A 58 5.11 17.35 -2.52
N GLY A 59 5.72 16.41 -1.78
CA GLY A 59 6.05 16.57 -0.37
C GLY A 59 4.88 16.39 0.59
N LEU A 60 3.74 15.89 0.12
CA LEU A 60 2.52 15.80 0.91
C LEU A 60 2.34 14.45 1.61
N GLY A 61 3.05 13.41 1.17
CA GLY A 61 3.06 12.09 1.81
C GLY A 61 2.62 10.92 0.92
N LYS A 62 2.36 9.76 1.53
CA LYS A 62 2.15 8.49 0.82
C LYS A 62 1.02 8.52 -0.22
N GLY A 63 -0.13 9.11 0.12
CA GLY A 63 -1.25 9.20 -0.80
C GLY A 63 -0.95 10.10 -2.00
N ASP A 64 -0.21 11.18 -1.77
CA ASP A 64 0.30 12.03 -2.83
C ASP A 64 1.27 11.26 -3.74
N ALA A 65 2.22 10.53 -3.16
CA ALA A 65 3.15 9.67 -3.91
C ALA A 65 2.40 8.64 -4.78
N GLN A 66 1.34 8.03 -4.26
CA GLN A 66 0.52 7.08 -5.05
C GLN A 66 -0.18 7.77 -6.23
N ARG A 67 -0.72 8.99 -6.06
CA ARG A 67 -1.34 9.76 -7.15
C ARG A 67 -0.31 10.20 -8.19
N VAL A 68 0.83 10.72 -7.75
CA VAL A 68 1.94 11.12 -8.64
C VAL A 68 2.43 9.93 -9.45
N GLY A 69 2.70 8.79 -8.81
CA GLY A 69 3.10 7.56 -9.48
C GLY A 69 2.06 7.07 -10.49
N THR A 70 0.78 7.09 -10.12
CA THR A 70 -0.32 6.71 -11.00
C THR A 70 -0.42 7.58 -12.25
N SER A 71 -0.18 8.90 -12.12
CA SER A 71 -0.27 9.83 -13.26
C SER A 71 0.74 9.51 -14.36
N VAL A 72 1.90 8.96 -14.01
CA VAL A 72 3.00 8.63 -14.93
C VAL A 72 3.15 7.13 -15.20
N ALA A 73 2.30 6.29 -14.63
CA ALA A 73 2.26 4.85 -14.85
C ALA A 73 2.02 4.54 -16.33
N LYS A 74 2.81 3.63 -16.88
CA LYS A 74 2.72 3.21 -18.29
C LYS A 74 1.51 2.32 -18.54
N TYR A 75 1.19 1.46 -17.57
CA TYR A 75 0.24 0.37 -17.74
C TYR A 75 -1.07 0.55 -16.97
N ASP A 76 -2.06 -0.29 -17.32
CA ASP A 76 -3.43 -0.20 -16.80
C ASP A 76 -3.61 -0.87 -15.42
N TYR A 77 -2.78 -1.86 -15.10
CA TYR A 77 -2.81 -2.50 -13.78
C TYR A 77 -1.73 -1.91 -12.90
N ILE A 78 -2.10 -1.52 -11.69
CA ILE A 78 -1.18 -0.90 -10.73
C ILE A 78 -1.10 -1.77 -9.48
N VAL A 79 0.12 -1.98 -9.00
CA VAL A 79 0.40 -2.47 -7.65
C VAL A 79 1.05 -1.35 -6.87
N PHE A 80 0.48 -0.98 -5.72
CA PHE A 80 1.13 -0.12 -4.72
C PHE A 80 1.97 -0.98 -3.78
N TYR A 81 3.23 -0.63 -3.62
CA TYR A 81 4.23 -1.36 -2.86
C TYR A 81 5.01 -0.42 -1.95
N ASP A 82 5.26 -0.80 -0.70
CA ASP A 82 6.05 0.01 0.23
C ASP A 82 7.55 -0.31 0.10
N ALA A 83 8.38 0.70 0.24
CA ALA A 83 9.83 0.60 0.06
C ALA A 83 10.57 -0.06 1.24
N ASP A 84 9.88 -0.44 2.33
CA ASP A 84 10.50 -0.86 3.60
C ASP A 84 10.87 -2.36 3.67
N GLY A 85 10.61 -3.10 2.61
CA GLY A 85 10.92 -4.54 2.52
C GLY A 85 9.99 -5.46 3.31
N SER A 86 8.92 -4.93 3.91
CA SER A 86 7.98 -5.75 4.69
C SER A 86 7.03 -6.59 3.84
N HIS A 87 6.80 -6.23 2.59
CA HIS A 87 5.93 -6.98 1.68
C HIS A 87 6.65 -8.16 1.02
N ASP A 88 5.96 -9.29 0.91
CA ASP A 88 6.45 -10.41 0.10
C ASP A 88 6.27 -10.11 -1.40
N PRO A 89 7.35 -10.02 -2.19
CA PRO A 89 7.25 -9.78 -3.62
C PRO A 89 6.49 -10.85 -4.41
N ASN A 90 6.33 -12.06 -3.86
CA ASN A 90 5.54 -13.12 -4.49
C ASN A 90 4.03 -12.83 -4.45
N ASP A 91 3.57 -11.96 -3.56
CA ASP A 91 2.17 -11.55 -3.54
C ASP A 91 1.78 -10.69 -4.75
N ILE A 92 2.77 -10.08 -5.44
CA ILE A 92 2.54 -9.38 -6.71
C ILE A 92 1.94 -10.31 -7.77
N ASP A 93 2.39 -11.57 -7.81
CA ASP A 93 1.86 -12.55 -8.77
C ASP A 93 0.39 -12.87 -8.50
N LYS A 94 0.01 -12.99 -7.22
CA LYS A 94 -1.39 -13.21 -6.79
C LYS A 94 -2.25 -11.99 -7.12
N LEU A 95 -1.76 -10.79 -6.79
CA LEU A 95 -2.44 -9.52 -7.08
C LEU A 95 -2.67 -9.36 -8.58
N TYR A 96 -1.65 -9.63 -9.39
CA TYR A 96 -1.73 -9.54 -10.84
C TYR A 96 -2.76 -10.52 -11.42
N ASN A 97 -2.71 -11.79 -11.02
CA ASN A 97 -3.65 -12.80 -11.51
C ASN A 97 -5.11 -12.46 -11.17
N ASP A 98 -5.35 -11.92 -9.98
CA ASP A 98 -6.69 -11.55 -9.55
C ASP A 98 -7.20 -10.29 -10.26
N ILE A 99 -6.37 -9.25 -10.41
CA ILE A 99 -6.81 -8.00 -11.03
C ILE A 99 -7.02 -8.14 -12.54
N THR A 100 -6.22 -8.97 -13.21
CA THR A 100 -6.36 -9.26 -14.65
C THR A 100 -7.52 -10.19 -14.97
N SER A 101 -8.07 -10.90 -13.97
CA SER A 101 -9.26 -11.75 -14.14
C SER A 101 -10.53 -10.96 -14.49
N GLU A 102 -10.50 -9.64 -14.43
CA GLU A 102 -11.61 -8.70 -14.68
C GLU A 102 -12.82 -8.90 -13.74
N LYS A 103 -12.68 -9.75 -12.72
CA LYS A 103 -13.74 -10.00 -11.72
C LYS A 103 -13.79 -8.95 -10.63
N TYR A 104 -12.70 -8.21 -10.42
CA TYR A 104 -12.53 -7.25 -9.33
C TYR A 104 -11.95 -5.94 -9.82
N GLU A 105 -12.31 -4.86 -9.18
CA GLU A 105 -11.80 -3.52 -9.43
C GLU A 105 -10.65 -3.15 -8.49
N LEU A 106 -10.60 -3.77 -7.29
CA LEU A 106 -9.58 -3.58 -6.28
C LEU A 106 -9.26 -4.91 -5.60
N ILE A 107 -7.99 -5.24 -5.46
CA ILE A 107 -7.51 -6.37 -4.65
C ILE A 107 -6.71 -5.78 -3.51
N ILE A 108 -7.03 -6.13 -2.28
CA ILE A 108 -6.27 -5.77 -1.08
C ILE A 108 -5.64 -7.02 -0.45
N CYS A 109 -4.50 -6.84 0.16
CA CYS A 109 -3.85 -7.89 0.93
C CYS A 109 -4.22 -7.80 2.42
N SER A 110 -4.18 -8.92 3.12
CA SER A 110 -4.42 -9.02 4.56
C SER A 110 -3.34 -9.84 5.25
N ARG A 111 -2.70 -9.25 6.23
CA ARG A 111 -1.75 -9.92 7.12
C ARG A 111 -2.41 -10.99 7.97
N LYS A 112 -3.63 -10.74 8.40
CA LYS A 112 -4.39 -11.68 9.23
C LYS A 112 -4.74 -12.95 8.49
N LYS A 113 -5.21 -12.85 7.26
CA LYS A 113 -5.46 -14.01 6.40
C LYS A 113 -4.18 -14.76 6.06
N GLY A 114 -3.03 -14.08 6.01
CA GLY A 114 -1.72 -14.68 5.76
C GLY A 114 -1.08 -15.37 6.96
N GLY A 115 -1.71 -15.27 8.14
CA GLY A 115 -1.17 -15.87 9.37
C GLY A 115 0.07 -15.14 9.89
N SER A 116 0.33 -13.92 9.43
CA SER A 116 1.41 -13.07 9.94
C SER A 116 0.98 -12.42 11.25
N PHE A 117 0.82 -13.23 12.29
CA PHE A 117 0.95 -12.71 13.63
C PHE A 117 2.44 -12.52 13.85
N ASP A 118 2.91 -11.29 13.82
CA ASP A 118 4.23 -10.98 14.33
C ASP A 118 4.19 -11.23 15.84
N LEU A 119 4.50 -12.49 16.23
CA LEU A 119 4.62 -12.87 17.63
C LEU A 119 5.61 -11.96 18.37
N THR A 120 6.65 -11.47 17.67
CA THR A 120 7.68 -10.62 18.27
C THR A 120 7.20 -9.19 18.46
N ALA A 121 6.43 -8.63 17.53
CA ALA A 121 5.82 -7.32 17.69
C ALA A 121 4.72 -7.33 18.77
N ASN A 122 3.97 -8.43 18.90
CA ASN A 122 2.94 -8.58 19.94
C ASN A 122 3.50 -8.85 21.35
N LEU A 123 4.76 -9.22 21.48
CA LEU A 123 5.44 -9.38 22.79
C LEU A 123 5.81 -8.04 23.46
N THR A 124 5.72 -6.92 22.73
CA THR A 124 5.87 -5.59 23.30
C THR A 124 4.50 -4.97 23.58
N ILE A 125 4.37 -4.22 24.68
CA ILE A 125 3.13 -3.48 25.03
C ILE A 125 2.70 -2.59 23.83
N MET A 126 3.65 -1.95 23.17
CA MET A 126 3.39 -1.08 22.03
C MET A 126 2.91 -1.87 20.80
N GLY A 127 3.45 -3.05 20.55
CA GLY A 127 3.00 -3.94 19.49
C GLY A 127 1.58 -4.45 19.71
N PHE A 128 1.25 -4.81 20.96
CA PHE A 128 -0.10 -5.21 21.35
C PHE A 128 -1.11 -4.07 21.15
N ILE A 129 -0.80 -2.84 21.60
CA ILE A 129 -1.64 -1.65 21.39
C ILE A 129 -1.85 -1.40 19.88
N ARG A 130 -0.79 -1.53 19.07
CA ARG A 130 -0.86 -1.33 17.62
C ARG A 130 -1.75 -2.38 16.94
N SER A 131 -1.57 -3.66 17.27
CA SER A 131 -2.38 -4.76 16.73
C SER A 131 -3.86 -4.61 17.11
N THR A 132 -4.15 -4.39 18.40
CA THR A 132 -5.52 -4.18 18.90
C THR A 132 -6.16 -2.94 18.29
N GLY A 133 -5.37 -1.87 18.10
CA GLY A 133 -5.83 -0.65 17.42
C GLY A 133 -6.23 -0.90 15.97
N CYS A 134 -5.43 -1.67 15.22
CA CYS A 134 -5.77 -2.06 13.85
C CYS A 134 -7.05 -2.90 13.79
N ASP A 135 -7.25 -3.79 14.77
CA ASP A 135 -8.45 -4.62 14.87
C ASP A 135 -9.69 -3.78 15.14
N PHE A 136 -9.58 -2.85 16.06
CA PHE A 136 -10.66 -1.91 16.37
C PHE A 136 -11.04 -1.07 15.14
N LEU A 137 -10.06 -0.52 14.43
CA LEU A 137 -10.31 0.28 13.22
C LEU A 137 -10.97 -0.56 12.12
N THR A 138 -10.53 -1.79 11.94
CA THR A 138 -11.13 -2.72 10.97
C THR A 138 -12.57 -3.05 11.35
N LEU A 139 -12.85 -3.33 12.62
CA LEU A 139 -14.20 -3.58 13.12
C LEU A 139 -15.11 -2.37 12.92
N LEU A 140 -14.63 -1.16 13.26
CA LEU A 140 -15.37 0.08 13.07
C LEU A 140 -15.73 0.30 11.60
N PHE A 141 -14.74 0.13 10.70
CA PHE A 141 -14.93 0.26 9.27
C PHE A 141 -15.99 -0.74 8.77
N ASN A 142 -15.83 -2.01 9.10
CA ASN A 142 -16.75 -3.07 8.70
C ASN A 142 -18.19 -2.79 9.14
N LYS A 143 -18.37 -2.31 10.38
CA LYS A 143 -19.68 -1.96 10.91
C LYS A 143 -20.33 -0.82 10.14
N LEU A 144 -19.56 0.22 9.81
CA LEU A 144 -20.08 1.41 9.12
C LEU A 144 -20.34 1.17 7.63
N PHE A 145 -19.43 0.49 6.95
CA PHE A 145 -19.51 0.23 5.51
C PHE A 145 -20.21 -1.11 5.16
N LYS A 146 -20.62 -1.89 6.16
CA LYS A 146 -21.28 -3.21 6.00
C LYS A 146 -20.41 -4.18 5.19
N THR A 147 -19.16 -4.32 5.59
CA THR A 147 -18.15 -5.17 4.95
C THR A 147 -17.58 -6.19 5.96
N GLU A 148 -16.74 -7.13 5.50
CA GLU A 148 -16.15 -8.20 6.31
C GLU A 148 -14.63 -8.32 6.07
N PHE A 149 -13.93 -7.19 5.89
CA PHE A 149 -12.49 -7.21 5.73
C PHE A 149 -11.79 -7.60 7.02
N SER A 150 -10.64 -8.23 6.89
CA SER A 150 -9.82 -8.61 8.04
C SER A 150 -8.68 -7.62 8.33
N ASP A 151 -8.24 -6.85 7.33
CA ASP A 151 -7.16 -5.85 7.46
C ASP A 151 -7.35 -4.69 6.48
N ILE A 152 -7.80 -3.54 6.97
CA ILE A 152 -8.06 -2.36 6.12
C ILE A 152 -6.87 -1.41 5.99
N LEU A 153 -5.80 -1.63 6.77
CA LEU A 153 -4.65 -0.72 6.83
C LEU A 153 -3.41 -1.24 6.11
N TYR A 154 -3.44 -2.49 5.63
CA TYR A 154 -2.30 -3.03 4.91
C TYR A 154 -2.19 -2.40 3.52
N SER A 155 -0.99 -1.98 3.17
CA SER A 155 -0.78 -1.10 2.02
C SER A 155 -0.63 -1.83 0.70
N LEU A 156 -0.24 -3.11 0.70
CA LEU A 156 -0.07 -3.89 -0.51
C LEU A 156 -1.41 -4.17 -1.18
N LYS A 157 -1.60 -3.63 -2.37
CA LYS A 157 -2.86 -3.74 -3.12
C LYS A 157 -2.67 -3.56 -4.61
N SER A 158 -3.62 -4.05 -5.40
CA SER A 158 -3.69 -3.82 -6.84
C SER A 158 -5.02 -3.21 -7.25
N ILE A 159 -4.97 -2.26 -8.17
CA ILE A 159 -6.13 -1.55 -8.72
C ILE A 159 -5.90 -1.22 -10.18
N LYS A 160 -6.97 -1.13 -10.99
CA LYS A 160 -6.87 -0.61 -12.34
C LYS A 160 -6.62 0.90 -12.31
N LYS A 161 -5.69 1.39 -13.13
CA LYS A 161 -5.33 2.81 -13.24
C LYS A 161 -6.56 3.71 -13.36
N LYS A 162 -7.48 3.37 -14.29
CA LYS A 162 -8.73 4.11 -14.49
C LYS A 162 -9.60 4.17 -13.22
N ASN A 163 -9.66 3.08 -12.46
CA ASN A 163 -10.45 3.01 -11.24
C ASN A 163 -9.84 3.86 -10.13
N PHE A 164 -8.50 3.80 -9.96
CA PHE A 164 -7.81 4.66 -8.97
C PHE A 164 -8.04 6.15 -9.27
N ILE A 165 -7.94 6.56 -10.53
CA ILE A 165 -8.22 7.95 -10.94
C ILE A 165 -9.70 8.31 -10.65
N ASP A 166 -10.64 7.39 -10.96
CA ASP A 166 -12.07 7.59 -10.72
C ASP A 166 -12.42 7.71 -9.22
N LEU A 167 -11.66 7.09 -8.32
CA LEU A 167 -11.85 7.24 -6.87
C LEU A 167 -11.67 8.69 -6.40
N LYS A 168 -10.91 9.51 -7.12
CA LYS A 168 -10.62 10.92 -6.75
C LYS A 168 -10.16 11.01 -5.29
N THR A 169 -9.17 10.20 -4.94
CA THR A 169 -8.62 10.17 -3.58
C THR A 169 -8.08 11.53 -3.18
N THR A 170 -8.34 11.94 -1.95
CA THR A 170 -7.96 13.26 -1.42
C THR A 170 -6.97 13.18 -0.27
N GLU A 171 -6.83 12.01 0.32
CA GLU A 171 -5.93 11.79 1.44
C GLU A 171 -4.46 11.81 0.98
N ASN A 172 -3.64 12.59 1.67
CA ASN A 172 -2.23 12.74 1.30
C ASN A 172 -1.29 11.81 2.07
N GLY A 173 -1.63 11.45 3.30
CA GLY A 173 -0.81 10.64 4.18
C GLY A 173 -1.17 9.14 4.18
N PHE A 174 -0.97 8.51 5.32
CA PHE A 174 -1.27 7.08 5.53
C PHE A 174 -2.77 6.76 5.52
N GLY A 175 -3.64 7.76 5.68
CA GLY A 175 -5.10 7.59 5.55
C GLY A 175 -5.56 7.20 4.15
N ILE A 176 -4.66 7.23 3.16
CA ILE A 176 -4.94 6.82 1.77
C ILE A 176 -5.47 5.39 1.68
N GLU A 177 -5.07 4.50 2.59
CA GLU A 177 -5.53 3.12 2.62
C GLU A 177 -7.05 3.06 2.89
N ILE A 178 -7.52 3.86 3.84
CA ILE A 178 -8.94 4.00 4.18
C ILE A 178 -9.69 4.72 3.05
N ASP A 179 -9.12 5.80 2.50
CA ASP A 179 -9.71 6.60 1.42
C ASP A 179 -9.99 5.74 0.18
N ILE A 180 -9.01 4.96 -0.28
CA ILE A 180 -9.16 4.04 -1.42
C ILE A 180 -10.28 3.03 -1.13
N LEU A 181 -10.25 2.37 0.02
CA LEU A 181 -11.18 1.30 0.33
C LEU A 181 -12.61 1.83 0.50
N ALA A 182 -12.80 2.90 1.27
CA ALA A 182 -14.11 3.50 1.51
C ALA A 182 -14.76 3.98 0.21
N LYS A 183 -14.01 4.71 -0.63
CA LYS A 183 -14.49 5.18 -1.92
C LYS A 183 -14.78 4.04 -2.89
N SER A 184 -14.00 2.97 -2.86
CA SER A 184 -14.28 1.77 -3.65
C SER A 184 -15.61 1.14 -3.27
N ILE A 185 -15.89 1.01 -1.97
CA ILE A 185 -17.18 0.47 -1.48
C ILE A 185 -18.35 1.39 -1.88
N LYS A 186 -18.21 2.71 -1.71
CA LYS A 186 -19.24 3.67 -2.12
C LYS A 186 -19.55 3.62 -3.62
N LYS A 187 -18.52 3.40 -4.44
CA LYS A 187 -18.66 3.20 -5.90
C LYS A 187 -19.12 1.79 -6.29
N LYS A 188 -19.38 0.93 -5.31
CA LYS A 188 -19.79 -0.46 -5.53
C LYS A 188 -18.78 -1.27 -6.33
N TYR A 189 -17.49 -0.97 -6.17
CA TYR A 189 -16.42 -1.79 -6.75
C TYR A 189 -16.39 -3.15 -6.06
N ARG A 190 -16.14 -4.19 -6.85
CA ARG A 190 -15.91 -5.53 -6.31
C ARG A 190 -14.50 -5.59 -5.76
N VAL A 191 -14.41 -5.69 -4.44
CA VAL A 191 -13.15 -5.76 -3.72
C VAL A 191 -12.89 -7.20 -3.28
N LYS A 192 -11.70 -7.71 -3.56
CA LYS A 192 -11.23 -9.01 -3.05
C LYS A 192 -10.13 -8.79 -2.03
N GLU A 193 -10.19 -9.53 -0.94
CA GLU A 193 -9.13 -9.57 0.06
C GLU A 193 -8.40 -10.92 0.00
N ILE A 194 -7.07 -10.88 -0.19
CA ILE A 194 -6.21 -12.07 -0.30
C ILE A 194 -5.22 -12.17 0.87
N PRO A 195 -4.79 -13.39 1.24
CA PRO A 195 -3.77 -13.56 2.27
C PRO A 195 -2.41 -13.05 1.80
N SER A 196 -1.71 -12.35 2.69
CA SER A 196 -0.33 -11.88 2.51
C SER A 196 0.45 -12.04 3.80
N ARG A 197 1.75 -12.30 3.70
CA ARG A 197 2.65 -12.31 4.85
C ARG A 197 3.40 -10.99 4.91
N GLU A 198 3.43 -10.40 6.10
CA GLU A 198 4.29 -9.26 6.40
C GLU A 198 5.61 -9.81 6.97
N ASN A 199 6.71 -9.46 6.34
CA ASN A 199 8.05 -9.74 6.83
C ASN A 199 8.48 -8.66 7.82
N ALA A 200 9.43 -8.99 8.68
CA ALA A 200 10.09 -7.96 9.47
C ALA A 200 10.79 -6.96 8.54
N ARG A 201 10.66 -5.66 8.85
CA ARG A 201 11.40 -4.60 8.16
C ARG A 201 12.89 -4.88 8.27
N VAL A 202 13.63 -4.75 7.16
CA VAL A 202 15.06 -5.05 7.13
C VAL A 202 15.87 -3.90 7.71
N HIS A 203 15.55 -2.66 7.32
CA HIS A 203 16.24 -1.44 7.78
C HIS A 203 15.25 -0.35 8.16
N GLY A 204 15.66 0.56 9.05
CA GLY A 204 14.91 1.75 9.44
C GLY A 204 13.81 1.49 10.47
N GLU A 205 13.07 2.55 10.81
CA GLU A 205 12.00 2.54 11.79
C GLU A 205 10.64 2.85 11.16
N SER A 206 9.57 2.35 11.78
CA SER A 206 8.22 2.65 11.35
C SER A 206 7.90 4.13 11.50
N LYS A 207 7.48 4.78 10.43
CA LYS A 207 7.05 6.19 10.42
C LYS A 207 5.65 6.39 10.96
N LEU A 208 4.93 5.29 11.20
CA LEU A 208 3.58 5.32 11.76
C LEU A 208 3.66 5.34 13.28
N SER A 209 3.36 6.47 13.91
CA SER A 209 3.32 6.62 15.36
C SER A 209 1.93 6.33 15.95
N THR A 210 1.86 5.97 17.24
CA THR A 210 0.60 5.62 17.94
C THR A 210 -0.51 6.69 17.87
N PRO A 211 -0.24 8.01 17.83
CA PRO A 211 -1.27 9.05 17.66
C PRO A 211 -2.08 8.94 16.37
N PHE A 212 -1.61 8.25 15.37
CA PHE A 212 -2.37 8.02 14.12
C PHE A 212 -3.67 7.23 14.30
N GLY A 213 -3.85 6.51 15.41
CA GLY A 213 -5.10 5.78 15.68
C GLY A 213 -6.32 6.69 15.68
N VAL A 214 -6.26 7.85 16.36
CA VAL A 214 -7.36 8.83 16.39
C VAL A 214 -7.59 9.44 15.02
N TYR A 215 -6.53 9.72 14.29
CA TYR A 215 -6.62 10.22 12.92
C TYR A 215 -7.33 9.22 11.99
N PHE A 216 -7.04 7.94 12.10
CA PHE A 216 -7.72 6.91 11.28
C PHE A 216 -9.20 6.77 11.64
N ILE A 217 -9.59 6.92 12.93
CA ILE A 217 -10.99 6.98 13.31
C ILE A 217 -11.68 8.17 12.60
N TYR A 218 -11.05 9.35 12.67
CA TYR A 218 -11.57 10.53 11.97
C TYR A 218 -11.73 10.28 10.47
N GLN A 219 -10.73 9.66 9.81
CA GLN A 219 -10.79 9.34 8.39
C GLN A 219 -11.93 8.37 8.05
N ILE A 220 -12.12 7.32 8.84
CA ILE A 220 -13.23 6.37 8.66
C ILE A 220 -14.58 7.08 8.77
N LEU A 221 -14.75 7.92 9.79
CA LEU A 221 -15.98 8.67 9.99
C LEU A 221 -16.21 9.69 8.88
N ARG A 222 -15.17 10.45 8.49
CA ARG A 222 -15.25 11.40 7.37
C ARG A 222 -15.69 10.69 6.09
N GLU A 223 -15.05 9.58 5.75
CA GLU A 223 -15.41 8.82 4.55
C GLU A 223 -16.79 8.18 4.65
N TRP A 224 -17.30 7.90 5.84
CA TRP A 224 -18.64 7.38 6.01
C TRP A 224 -19.72 8.46 5.83
N PHE A 225 -19.47 9.68 6.32
CA PHE A 225 -20.45 10.78 6.26
C PHE A 225 -20.50 11.48 4.88
N PHE A 226 -19.38 11.62 4.21
CA PHE A 226 -19.25 12.35 2.94
C PHE A 226 -18.88 11.44 1.77
#